data_15e3c54e69ba09e89dbe9ff8b5773c2c
#
_entry.id   15e3c54e69ba09e89dbe9ff8b5773c2c
#
_cell.length_a   1.000
_cell.length_b   1.000
_cell.length_c   1.000
_cell.angle_alpha   90.00
_cell.angle_beta   90.00
_cell.angle_gamma   90.00
#
_symmetry.space_group_name_H-M   'P 1'
#
loop_
_entity.id
_entity.type
_entity.pdbx_description
1 polymer ?
#
loop_
_entity_poly.entity_id
_entity_poly.type
_entity_poly.pdbx_seq_one_letter_code
_entity_poly.pdbx_strand_id
1 'polypeptide(L)'
;MCGIVGYVGARPCLDLLVAGLEKLEYRGYDSAGISVIDDGQIDSVRAVGNLDNLRAAVAAGAENGDGVAATATTGVAHTRWATHGRVTEENAHPHGDCTDRIHIVLNGIVENHAELRRELAEQGHRFSSETDAEIVSHLIERNYDGDLTAAVRASFAELRGHYAFVAMHADEPGHLVGARKECPLVAGVGDGEAFLASAIPAFLAETREAVAIENDEIVSLDASGVSITDAEGNPVQRGPEEISWDEAAAEKDGYETFM
;
A
#
# COMPACT_ATOMS: atom_id res chain seq x y z
N MET A 1 2.20 9.09 -11.83
CA MET A 1 1.88 8.89 -10.38
C MET A 1 1.42 7.47 -10.20
N CYS A 2 1.94 6.78 -9.22
CA CYS A 2 1.59 5.38 -8.95
C CYS A 2 0.20 5.22 -8.30
N GLY A 3 -0.32 3.98 -8.26
CA GLY A 3 -1.56 3.63 -7.58
C GLY A 3 -1.32 2.76 -6.36
N ILE A 4 -1.92 3.12 -5.22
CA ILE A 4 -1.95 2.32 -3.98
C ILE A 4 -3.37 1.85 -3.74
N VAL A 5 -3.52 0.57 -3.35
CA VAL A 5 -4.75 -0.01 -2.80
C VAL A 5 -4.38 -0.91 -1.63
N GLY A 6 -5.03 -0.71 -0.49
CA GLY A 6 -5.00 -1.58 0.68
C GLY A 6 -6.42 -1.97 1.07
N TYR A 7 -6.59 -3.17 1.57
CA TYR A 7 -7.87 -3.70 2.05
C TYR A 7 -7.68 -4.51 3.33
N VAL A 8 -8.63 -4.35 4.23
CA VAL A 8 -8.81 -5.17 5.42
C VAL A 8 -10.30 -5.39 5.67
N GLY A 9 -10.71 -6.62 5.93
CA GLY A 9 -12.12 -6.94 6.17
C GLY A 9 -12.39 -8.42 6.30
N ALA A 10 -13.63 -8.84 6.02
CA ALA A 10 -14.06 -10.23 6.10
C ALA A 10 -14.10 -10.93 4.73
N ARG A 11 -14.02 -10.19 3.63
CA ARG A 11 -14.07 -10.74 2.27
C ARG A 11 -12.67 -11.08 1.76
N PRO A 12 -12.53 -12.05 0.84
CA PRO A 12 -11.29 -12.27 0.10
C PRO A 12 -10.82 -10.97 -0.57
N CYS A 13 -9.57 -10.57 -0.32
CA CYS A 13 -9.07 -9.26 -0.74
C CYS A 13 -8.51 -9.22 -2.17
N LEU A 14 -8.12 -10.36 -2.75
CA LEU A 14 -7.38 -10.40 -4.00
C LEU A 14 -8.11 -9.71 -5.15
N ASP A 15 -9.39 -10.07 -5.38
CA ASP A 15 -10.18 -9.47 -6.46
C ASP A 15 -10.47 -7.98 -6.20
N LEU A 16 -10.66 -7.58 -4.94
CA LEU A 16 -10.87 -6.18 -4.55
C LEU A 16 -9.63 -5.33 -4.81
N LEU A 17 -8.45 -5.85 -4.48
CA LEU A 17 -7.17 -5.18 -4.73
C LEU A 17 -6.91 -5.01 -6.23
N VAL A 18 -7.14 -6.07 -7.03
CA VAL A 18 -6.99 -6.01 -8.49
C VAL A 18 -7.97 -5.03 -9.11
N ALA A 19 -9.25 -5.08 -8.73
CA ALA A 19 -10.27 -4.16 -9.23
C ALA A 19 -9.95 -2.70 -8.87
N GLY A 20 -9.47 -2.45 -7.65
CA GLY A 20 -9.02 -1.13 -7.23
C GLY A 20 -7.81 -0.62 -8.05
N LEU A 21 -6.84 -1.49 -8.34
CA LEU A 21 -5.71 -1.12 -9.20
C LEU A 21 -6.14 -0.80 -10.64
N GLU A 22 -7.16 -1.48 -11.20
CA GLU A 22 -7.69 -1.18 -12.53
C GLU A 22 -8.16 0.26 -12.64
N LYS A 23 -8.82 0.77 -11.59
CA LYS A 23 -9.26 2.16 -11.53
C LYS A 23 -8.11 3.16 -11.42
N LEU A 24 -6.90 2.69 -11.07
CA LEU A 24 -5.69 3.50 -10.91
C LEU A 24 -4.62 3.24 -11.99
N GLU A 25 -4.83 2.30 -12.93
CA GLU A 25 -3.83 1.89 -13.92
C GLU A 25 -3.31 3.06 -14.78
N TYR A 26 -4.17 4.05 -15.06
CA TYR A 26 -3.75 5.27 -15.75
C TYR A 26 -2.62 6.05 -15.03
N ARG A 27 -2.35 5.72 -13.76
CA ARG A 27 -1.30 6.35 -12.95
C ARG A 27 0.06 5.65 -13.09
N GLY A 28 0.09 4.38 -13.50
CA GLY A 28 1.32 3.62 -13.64
C GLY A 28 1.07 2.25 -14.28
N TYR A 29 1.95 1.86 -15.19
CA TYR A 29 1.85 0.60 -15.95
C TYR A 29 3.21 -0.04 -16.21
N ASP A 30 4.28 0.40 -15.50
CA ASP A 30 5.62 -0.14 -15.69
C ASP A 30 5.82 -1.46 -14.95
N SER A 31 5.19 -1.59 -13.80
CA SER A 31 5.09 -2.82 -13.02
C SER A 31 3.93 -2.74 -12.04
N ALA A 32 3.47 -3.88 -11.57
CA ALA A 32 2.44 -3.99 -10.55
C ALA A 32 2.74 -5.16 -9.61
N GLY A 33 2.14 -5.14 -8.41
CA GLY A 33 2.25 -6.25 -7.48
C GLY A 33 1.24 -6.18 -6.35
N ILE A 34 1.09 -7.32 -5.69
CA ILE A 34 0.17 -7.56 -4.58
C ILE A 34 0.90 -8.33 -3.51
N SER A 35 0.63 -8.00 -2.25
CA SER A 35 0.97 -8.84 -1.09
C SER A 35 -0.27 -9.02 -0.22
N VAL A 36 -0.46 -10.23 0.29
CA VAL A 36 -1.58 -10.57 1.18
C VAL A 36 -1.07 -11.31 2.42
N ILE A 37 -1.81 -11.23 3.53
CA ILE A 37 -1.51 -11.98 4.74
C ILE A 37 -2.41 -13.22 4.77
N ASP A 38 -1.80 -14.41 4.84
CA ASP A 38 -2.47 -15.70 5.03
C ASP A 38 -1.71 -16.52 6.07
N ASP A 39 -2.43 -17.09 7.04
CA ASP A 39 -1.87 -17.92 8.12
C ASP A 39 -0.61 -17.33 8.82
N GLY A 40 -0.56 -16.00 8.99
CA GLY A 40 0.56 -15.30 9.64
C GLY A 40 1.84 -15.22 8.79
N GLN A 41 1.71 -15.40 7.48
CA GLN A 41 2.76 -15.20 6.48
C GLN A 41 2.29 -14.18 5.45
N ILE A 42 3.25 -13.60 4.72
CA ILE A 42 2.95 -12.68 3.62
C ILE A 42 3.29 -13.37 2.30
N ASP A 43 2.27 -13.60 1.48
CA ASP A 43 2.44 -14.04 0.10
C ASP A 43 2.49 -12.82 -0.82
N SER A 44 3.39 -12.85 -1.81
CA SER A 44 3.60 -11.71 -2.72
C SER A 44 3.77 -12.16 -4.16
N VAL A 45 3.13 -11.43 -5.08
CA VAL A 45 3.32 -11.58 -6.52
C VAL A 45 3.58 -10.21 -7.15
N ARG A 46 4.63 -10.13 -7.96
CA ARG A 46 5.03 -8.93 -8.70
C ARG A 46 5.20 -9.25 -10.17
N ALA A 47 4.88 -8.30 -11.04
CA ALA A 47 5.07 -8.45 -12.48
C ALA A 47 5.51 -7.13 -13.12
N VAL A 48 6.42 -7.21 -14.07
CA VAL A 48 6.78 -6.11 -14.95
C VAL A 48 5.69 -5.94 -16.02
N GLY A 49 5.33 -4.71 -16.32
CA GLY A 49 4.30 -4.33 -17.28
C GLY A 49 2.97 -3.99 -16.63
N ASN A 50 1.91 -4.06 -17.40
CA ASN A 50 0.56 -3.67 -17.01
C ASN A 50 -0.14 -4.71 -16.09
N LEU A 51 -1.36 -4.42 -15.68
CA LEU A 51 -2.15 -5.29 -14.81
C LEU A 51 -2.47 -6.67 -15.41
N ASP A 52 -2.52 -6.81 -16.73
CA ASP A 52 -2.73 -8.13 -17.36
C ASP A 52 -1.57 -9.08 -17.06
N ASN A 53 -0.32 -8.54 -16.99
CA ASN A 53 0.85 -9.32 -16.60
C ASN A 53 0.76 -9.74 -15.12
N LEU A 54 0.31 -8.86 -14.24
CA LEU A 54 0.08 -9.19 -12.83
C LEU A 54 -0.99 -10.29 -12.69
N ARG A 55 -2.11 -10.18 -13.41
CA ARG A 55 -3.16 -11.21 -13.42
C ARG A 55 -2.64 -12.56 -13.90
N ALA A 56 -1.85 -12.56 -14.97
CA ALA A 56 -1.23 -13.78 -15.47
C ALA A 56 -0.27 -14.40 -14.44
N ALA A 57 0.52 -13.59 -13.74
CA ALA A 57 1.43 -14.04 -12.68
C ALA A 57 0.66 -14.62 -11.49
N VAL A 58 -0.41 -13.97 -11.03
CA VAL A 58 -1.31 -14.47 -9.97
C VAL A 58 -1.92 -15.82 -10.36
N ALA A 59 -2.45 -15.95 -11.57
CA ALA A 59 -3.04 -17.20 -12.06
C ALA A 59 -2.01 -18.34 -12.15
N ALA A 60 -0.81 -18.06 -12.64
CA ALA A 60 0.28 -19.03 -12.72
C ALA A 60 0.75 -19.47 -11.34
N GLY A 61 0.86 -18.54 -10.37
CA GLY A 61 1.19 -18.84 -8.97
C GLY A 61 0.16 -19.77 -8.33
N ALA A 62 -1.13 -19.50 -8.55
CA ALA A 62 -2.21 -20.35 -8.03
C ALA A 62 -2.18 -21.79 -8.59
N GLU A 63 -1.82 -21.96 -9.88
CA GLU A 63 -1.68 -23.28 -10.50
C GLU A 63 -0.47 -24.06 -9.95
N ASN A 64 0.61 -23.37 -9.61
CA ASN A 64 1.85 -23.96 -9.13
C ASN A 64 1.90 -24.16 -7.60
N GLY A 65 0.96 -23.57 -6.85
CA GLY A 65 0.92 -23.61 -5.39
C GLY A 65 1.86 -22.60 -4.70
N ASP A 66 2.44 -21.66 -5.46
CA ASP A 66 3.37 -20.64 -4.98
C ASP A 66 2.75 -19.22 -5.12
N GLY A 67 1.43 -19.13 -5.24
CA GLY A 67 0.71 -17.87 -5.47
C GLY A 67 0.19 -17.23 -4.18
N VAL A 68 -0.32 -16.00 -4.32
CA VAL A 68 -1.04 -15.32 -3.23
C VAL A 68 -2.32 -16.08 -2.88
N ALA A 69 -2.60 -16.22 -1.60
CA ALA A 69 -3.76 -16.94 -1.10
C ALA A 69 -5.07 -16.24 -1.51
N ALA A 70 -5.92 -16.94 -2.27
CA ALA A 70 -7.20 -16.40 -2.74
C ALA A 70 -8.21 -16.13 -1.59
N THR A 71 -7.97 -16.73 -0.42
CA THR A 71 -8.82 -16.61 0.79
C THR A 71 -8.37 -15.50 1.74
N ALA A 72 -7.19 -14.92 1.52
CA ALA A 72 -6.65 -13.85 2.35
C ALA A 72 -7.61 -12.65 2.41
N THR A 73 -7.73 -12.05 3.59
CA THR A 73 -8.67 -10.96 3.87
C THR A 73 -7.98 -9.62 4.19
N THR A 74 -6.66 -9.60 4.11
CA THR A 74 -5.83 -8.41 4.32
C THR A 74 -4.73 -8.37 3.27
N GLY A 75 -4.56 -7.24 2.61
CA GLY A 75 -3.51 -7.10 1.64
C GLY A 75 -3.31 -5.67 1.12
N VAL A 76 -2.21 -5.51 0.40
CA VAL A 76 -1.83 -4.26 -0.27
C VAL A 76 -1.44 -4.54 -1.71
N ALA A 77 -1.72 -3.58 -2.59
CA ALA A 77 -1.42 -3.68 -4.01
C ALA A 77 -0.95 -2.33 -4.57
N HIS A 78 -0.16 -2.39 -5.63
CA HIS A 78 0.46 -1.22 -6.21
C HIS A 78 0.61 -1.31 -7.74
N THR A 79 0.40 -0.18 -8.43
CA THR A 79 0.85 0.04 -9.81
C THR A 79 1.93 1.10 -9.83
N ARG A 80 3.05 0.81 -10.49
CA ARG A 80 4.24 1.66 -10.47
C ARG A 80 4.44 2.42 -11.78
N TRP A 81 4.78 3.70 -11.64
CA TRP A 81 5.46 4.50 -12.64
C TRP A 81 6.89 4.71 -12.16
N ALA A 82 7.86 4.09 -12.81
CA ALA A 82 9.25 4.07 -12.35
C ALA A 82 9.88 5.46 -12.37
N THR A 83 10.29 5.94 -11.20
CA THR A 83 11.06 7.17 -11.00
C THR A 83 12.47 6.89 -10.52
N HIS A 84 12.65 5.91 -9.60
CA HIS A 84 13.92 5.43 -9.07
C HIS A 84 14.06 3.92 -9.29
N GLY A 85 15.23 3.47 -9.75
CA GLY A 85 15.49 2.08 -10.07
C GLY A 85 14.92 1.67 -11.43
N ARG A 86 15.44 0.57 -11.97
CA ARG A 86 15.01 0.02 -13.26
C ARG A 86 13.61 -0.59 -13.17
N VAL A 87 13.00 -0.84 -14.31
CA VAL A 87 11.75 -1.61 -14.40
C VAL A 87 12.13 -3.09 -14.36
N THR A 88 12.12 -3.65 -13.16
CA THR A 88 12.37 -5.09 -12.87
C THR A 88 11.40 -5.56 -11.78
N GLU A 89 11.27 -6.86 -11.59
CA GLU A 89 10.41 -7.42 -10.53
C GLU A 89 10.91 -7.09 -9.13
N GLU A 90 12.23 -7.05 -8.92
CA GLU A 90 12.83 -6.69 -7.63
C GLU A 90 12.52 -5.23 -7.24
N ASN A 91 12.38 -4.36 -8.24
CA ASN A 91 12.05 -2.95 -8.05
C ASN A 91 10.54 -2.66 -8.07
N ALA A 92 9.70 -3.67 -8.32
CA ALA A 92 8.26 -3.56 -8.23
C ALA A 92 7.80 -3.62 -6.77
N HIS A 93 6.78 -2.84 -6.42
CA HIS A 93 6.12 -2.94 -5.11
C HIS A 93 5.16 -4.15 -5.08
N PRO A 94 4.85 -4.66 -3.89
CA PRO A 94 5.29 -4.28 -2.56
C PRO A 94 6.75 -4.64 -2.26
N HIS A 95 7.38 -3.91 -1.32
CA HIS A 95 8.72 -4.20 -0.79
C HIS A 95 8.64 -4.81 0.59
N GLY A 96 9.42 -5.89 0.81
CA GLY A 96 9.54 -6.57 2.09
C GLY A 96 10.71 -6.04 2.94
N ASP A 97 10.74 -6.44 4.22
CA ASP A 97 11.86 -6.28 5.15
C ASP A 97 12.83 -7.48 5.06
N CYS A 98 13.84 -7.53 5.94
CA CYS A 98 14.82 -8.65 5.98
C CYS A 98 14.20 -9.99 6.29
N THR A 99 13.05 -10.02 6.96
CA THR A 99 12.40 -11.22 7.48
C THR A 99 11.16 -11.63 6.71
N ASP A 100 10.81 -10.82 5.70
CA ASP A 100 9.60 -10.97 4.87
C ASP A 100 8.29 -10.95 5.69
N ARG A 101 8.32 -10.22 6.83
CA ARG A 101 7.19 -10.09 7.74
C ARG A 101 6.49 -8.74 7.66
N ILE A 102 7.14 -7.75 7.07
CA ILE A 102 6.59 -6.40 6.83
C ILE A 102 6.64 -6.13 5.34
N HIS A 103 5.49 -5.86 4.74
CA HIS A 103 5.42 -5.39 3.36
C HIS A 103 4.83 -4.00 3.29
N ILE A 104 5.39 -3.18 2.40
CA ILE A 104 4.93 -1.82 2.15
C ILE A 104 4.68 -1.56 0.66
N VAL A 105 3.77 -0.64 0.40
CA VAL A 105 3.61 0.03 -0.90
C VAL A 105 3.76 1.54 -0.71
N LEU A 106 4.42 2.23 -1.64
CA LEU A 106 4.73 3.64 -1.51
C LEU A 106 4.57 4.38 -2.84
N ASN A 107 3.92 5.54 -2.78
CA ASN A 107 3.92 6.56 -3.82
C ASN A 107 4.81 7.72 -3.42
N GLY A 108 5.55 8.29 -4.36
CA GLY A 108 6.39 9.46 -4.12
C GLY A 108 7.87 9.15 -4.04
N ILE A 109 8.61 9.92 -3.24
CA ILE A 109 10.08 9.85 -3.14
C ILE A 109 10.50 10.06 -1.69
N VAL A 110 11.35 9.16 -1.20
CA VAL A 110 12.08 9.30 0.08
C VAL A 110 13.44 9.96 -0.21
N GLU A 111 13.54 11.26 0.01
CA GLU A 111 14.72 12.05 -0.38
C GLU A 111 15.99 11.69 0.38
N ASN A 112 15.87 11.30 1.65
CA ASN A 112 17.02 10.91 2.48
C ASN A 112 17.32 9.40 2.43
N HIS A 113 16.81 8.68 1.42
CA HIS A 113 16.98 7.22 1.29
C HIS A 113 18.44 6.77 1.30
N ALA A 114 19.35 7.52 0.68
CA ALA A 114 20.76 7.12 0.60
C ALA A 114 21.47 7.16 1.96
N GLU A 115 21.11 8.12 2.83
CA GLU A 115 21.58 8.21 4.21
C GLU A 115 21.07 7.04 5.04
N LEU A 116 19.74 6.84 5.02
CA LEU A 116 19.07 5.79 5.78
C LEU A 116 19.51 4.38 5.32
N ARG A 117 19.68 4.15 4.01
CA ARG A 117 20.19 2.88 3.47
C ARG A 117 21.55 2.54 4.04
N ARG A 118 22.47 3.51 4.12
CA ARG A 118 23.80 3.29 4.68
C ARG A 118 23.71 2.91 6.15
N GLU A 119 22.92 3.65 6.95
CA GLU A 119 22.75 3.39 8.39
C GLU A 119 22.15 2.02 8.66
N LEU A 120 21.08 1.66 7.94
CA LEU A 120 20.43 0.36 8.05
C LEU A 120 21.36 -0.78 7.61
N ALA A 121 22.16 -0.59 6.56
CA ALA A 121 23.13 -1.57 6.12
C ALA A 121 24.25 -1.79 7.16
N GLU A 122 24.71 -0.73 7.86
CA GLU A 122 25.65 -0.83 8.98
C GLU A 122 25.04 -1.58 10.18
N GLN A 123 23.72 -1.55 10.34
CA GLN A 123 22.97 -2.33 11.34
C GLN A 123 22.68 -3.77 10.90
N GLY A 124 23.02 -4.15 9.67
CA GLY A 124 22.89 -5.51 9.16
C GLY A 124 21.68 -5.75 8.24
N HIS A 125 20.87 -4.73 7.95
CA HIS A 125 19.77 -4.85 6.99
C HIS A 125 20.28 -5.11 5.57
N ARG A 126 19.56 -5.95 4.83
CA ARG A 126 19.88 -6.35 3.45
C ARG A 126 18.79 -5.90 2.51
N PHE A 127 19.18 -5.15 1.51
CA PHE A 127 18.27 -4.59 0.50
C PHE A 127 18.26 -5.47 -0.74
N SER A 128 17.06 -5.73 -1.27
CA SER A 128 16.82 -6.52 -2.49
C SER A 128 16.61 -5.66 -3.72
N SER A 129 16.20 -4.40 -3.56
CA SER A 129 15.90 -3.48 -4.66
C SER A 129 16.83 -2.26 -4.71
N GLU A 130 16.74 -1.54 -5.83
CA GLU A 130 17.41 -0.24 -6.02
C GLU A 130 16.52 0.94 -5.60
N THR A 131 15.28 0.69 -5.14
CA THR A 131 14.29 1.73 -4.87
C THR A 131 14.56 2.45 -3.55
N ASP A 132 14.10 3.67 -3.47
CA ASP A 132 14.05 4.44 -2.23
C ASP A 132 12.94 3.95 -1.29
N ALA A 133 11.90 3.33 -1.82
CA ALA A 133 10.75 2.85 -1.07
C ALA A 133 11.08 1.70 -0.10
N GLU A 134 11.96 0.77 -0.48
CA GLU A 134 12.36 -0.39 0.36
C GLU A 134 12.92 0.04 1.71
N ILE A 135 13.50 1.24 1.81
CA ILE A 135 14.00 1.80 3.06
C ILE A 135 12.91 1.84 4.14
N VAL A 136 11.67 2.08 3.74
CA VAL A 136 10.55 2.22 4.70
C VAL A 136 10.24 0.89 5.38
N SER A 137 10.25 -0.25 4.65
CA SER A 137 10.05 -1.57 5.26
C SER A 137 11.12 -1.89 6.31
N HIS A 138 12.38 -1.58 6.02
CA HIS A 138 13.50 -1.81 6.95
C HIS A 138 13.51 -0.83 8.14
N LEU A 139 13.03 0.41 7.96
CA LEU A 139 12.84 1.33 9.09
C LEU A 139 11.74 0.82 10.03
N ILE A 140 10.63 0.32 9.47
CA ILE A 140 9.55 -0.26 10.26
C ILE A 140 10.05 -1.53 10.97
N GLU A 141 10.80 -2.41 10.30
CA GLU A 141 11.45 -3.60 10.90
C GLU A 141 12.30 -3.21 12.13
N ARG A 142 13.16 -2.21 11.98
CA ARG A 142 14.00 -1.72 13.08
C ARG A 142 13.20 -1.18 14.26
N ASN A 143 12.08 -0.53 14.00
CA ASN A 143 11.26 0.15 15.00
C ASN A 143 10.11 -0.72 15.54
N TYR A 144 9.90 -1.93 14.99
CA TYR A 144 8.79 -2.80 15.38
C TYR A 144 9.09 -3.52 16.70
N ASP A 145 8.18 -3.36 17.66
CA ASP A 145 8.20 -4.02 18.98
C ASP A 145 6.78 -4.55 19.33
N GLY A 146 6.08 -5.13 18.34
CA GLY A 146 4.75 -5.70 18.52
C GLY A 146 3.59 -4.72 18.31
N ASP A 147 3.85 -3.51 17.78
CA ASP A 147 2.83 -2.50 17.43
C ASP A 147 3.21 -1.82 16.11
N LEU A 148 2.53 -2.20 15.04
CA LEU A 148 2.79 -1.66 13.70
C LEU A 148 2.53 -0.15 13.62
N THR A 149 1.51 0.36 14.31
CA THR A 149 1.20 1.80 14.31
C THR A 149 2.31 2.60 14.97
N ALA A 150 2.84 2.13 16.10
CA ALA A 150 3.97 2.75 16.77
C ALA A 150 5.25 2.70 15.91
N ALA A 151 5.53 1.56 15.27
CA ALA A 151 6.67 1.39 14.37
C ALA A 151 6.61 2.30 13.14
N VAL A 152 5.43 2.40 12.51
CA VAL A 152 5.19 3.33 11.39
C VAL A 152 5.38 4.78 11.83
N ARG A 153 4.86 5.18 12.99
CA ARG A 153 5.05 6.54 13.52
C ARG A 153 6.51 6.86 13.76
N ALA A 154 7.26 5.96 14.40
CA ALA A 154 8.68 6.15 14.64
C ALA A 154 9.47 6.27 13.33
N SER A 155 9.16 5.42 12.35
CA SER A 155 9.80 5.45 11.03
C SER A 155 9.46 6.73 10.26
N PHE A 156 8.20 7.15 10.30
CA PHE A 156 7.73 8.38 9.63
C PHE A 156 8.49 9.63 10.10
N ALA A 157 8.82 9.72 11.38
CA ALA A 157 9.58 10.84 11.95
C ALA A 157 11.01 10.97 11.38
N GLU A 158 11.58 9.89 10.84
CA GLU A 158 12.92 9.88 10.25
C GLU A 158 12.92 10.15 8.75
N LEU A 159 11.78 9.97 8.08
CA LEU A 159 11.65 10.11 6.63
C LEU A 159 11.57 11.58 6.21
N ARG A 160 12.26 11.92 5.14
CA ARG A 160 12.16 13.21 4.45
C ARG A 160 11.74 12.98 3.00
N GLY A 161 10.92 13.90 2.46
CA GLY A 161 10.48 13.82 1.08
C GLY A 161 8.97 14.01 0.94
N HIS A 162 8.43 13.55 -0.19
CA HIS A 162 7.03 13.68 -0.58
C HIS A 162 6.52 12.27 -0.91
N TYR A 163 5.76 11.68 0.00
CA TYR A 163 5.35 10.28 -0.11
C TYR A 163 4.02 10.00 0.59
N ALA A 164 3.42 8.89 0.21
CA ALA A 164 2.40 8.20 0.98
C ALA A 164 2.70 6.70 0.90
N PHE A 165 2.56 5.99 2.01
CA PHE A 165 2.77 4.55 2.04
C PHE A 165 1.72 3.84 2.89
N VAL A 166 1.58 2.55 2.65
CA VAL A 166 0.76 1.63 3.43
C VAL A 166 1.63 0.43 3.79
N ALA A 167 1.59 0.05 5.06
CA ALA A 167 2.33 -1.06 5.64
C ALA A 167 1.38 -2.10 6.21
N MET A 168 1.80 -3.38 6.16
CA MET A 168 1.20 -4.50 6.87
C MET A 168 2.28 -5.36 7.52
N HIS A 169 1.92 -6.08 8.58
CA HIS A 169 2.80 -6.98 9.31
C HIS A 169 2.15 -8.35 9.48
N ALA A 170 2.90 -9.42 9.25
CA ALA A 170 2.43 -10.81 9.34
C ALA A 170 1.87 -11.20 10.72
N ASP A 171 2.38 -10.61 11.81
CA ASP A 171 1.91 -10.85 13.18
C ASP A 171 0.65 -10.05 13.53
N GLU A 172 0.24 -9.12 12.68
CA GLU A 172 -0.97 -8.29 12.86
C GLU A 172 -1.94 -8.47 11.68
N PRO A 173 -2.42 -9.72 11.43
CA PRO A 173 -3.38 -9.95 10.37
C PRO A 173 -4.67 -9.16 10.66
N GLY A 174 -5.26 -8.57 9.63
CA GLY A 174 -6.43 -7.70 9.79
C GLY A 174 -6.10 -6.26 10.19
N HIS A 175 -4.84 -5.84 10.06
CA HIS A 175 -4.40 -4.49 10.37
C HIS A 175 -3.53 -3.91 9.24
N LEU A 176 -3.85 -2.68 8.81
CA LEU A 176 -3.05 -1.88 7.90
C LEU A 176 -2.75 -0.53 8.52
N VAL A 177 -1.55 -0.02 8.29
CA VAL A 177 -1.16 1.31 8.74
C VAL A 177 -0.61 2.12 7.57
N GLY A 178 -1.13 3.32 7.38
CA GLY A 178 -0.65 4.25 6.37
C GLY A 178 -0.15 5.55 6.98
N ALA A 179 0.72 6.23 6.24
CA ALA A 179 1.14 7.59 6.56
C ALA A 179 1.36 8.38 5.27
N ARG A 180 1.14 9.69 5.33
CA ARG A 180 1.34 10.53 4.15
C ARG A 180 2.04 11.85 4.47
N LYS A 181 2.80 12.30 3.46
CA LYS A 181 3.37 13.62 3.36
C LYS A 181 3.33 14.08 1.90
N GLU A 182 2.48 15.05 1.58
CA GLU A 182 2.24 15.63 0.25
C GLU A 182 1.55 14.69 -0.76
N CYS A 183 1.87 13.40 -0.82
CA CYS A 183 1.20 12.47 -1.72
C CYS A 183 -0.20 12.10 -1.20
N PRO A 184 -1.20 11.91 -2.08
CA PRO A 184 -2.57 11.64 -1.65
C PRO A 184 -2.72 10.24 -1.03
N LEU A 185 -3.52 10.18 0.04
CA LEU A 185 -3.99 8.97 0.68
C LEU A 185 -5.41 9.21 1.21
N VAL A 186 -6.31 8.26 1.04
CA VAL A 186 -7.70 8.33 1.45
C VAL A 186 -8.17 6.96 1.95
N ALA A 187 -8.92 6.94 3.04
CA ALA A 187 -9.53 5.72 3.54
C ALA A 187 -10.99 5.62 3.07
N GLY A 188 -11.42 4.40 2.72
CA GLY A 188 -12.82 4.05 2.50
C GLY A 188 -13.34 3.25 3.69
N VAL A 189 -14.55 3.55 4.17
CA VAL A 189 -15.15 2.87 5.32
C VAL A 189 -16.37 2.07 4.85
N GLY A 190 -16.31 0.74 4.99
CA GLY A 190 -17.39 -0.18 4.67
C GLY A 190 -17.98 -0.82 5.93
N ASP A 191 -18.95 -1.72 5.75
CA ASP A 191 -19.54 -2.49 6.85
C ASP A 191 -18.66 -3.70 7.17
N GLY A 192 -17.88 -3.61 8.25
CA GLY A 192 -16.92 -4.65 8.65
C GLY A 192 -15.69 -4.75 7.74
N GLU A 193 -15.37 -3.68 7.01
CA GLU A 193 -14.22 -3.60 6.12
C GLU A 193 -13.73 -2.16 5.94
N ALA A 194 -12.46 -1.99 5.60
CA ALA A 194 -11.88 -0.71 5.30
C ALA A 194 -10.87 -0.80 4.13
N PHE A 195 -10.76 0.30 3.41
CA PHE A 195 -9.85 0.48 2.28
C PHE A 195 -8.88 1.64 2.55
N LEU A 196 -7.68 1.55 2.01
CA LEU A 196 -6.72 2.66 2.02
C LEU A 196 -6.12 2.79 0.62
N ALA A 197 -6.37 3.91 -0.04
CA ALA A 197 -5.98 4.06 -1.43
C ALA A 197 -5.40 5.45 -1.75
N SER A 198 -4.67 5.55 -2.85
CA SER A 198 -4.15 6.84 -3.34
C SER A 198 -5.21 7.69 -4.03
N ALA A 199 -6.41 7.14 -4.33
CA ALA A 199 -7.57 7.89 -4.83
C ALA A 199 -8.88 7.11 -4.61
N ILE A 200 -9.97 7.85 -4.43
CA ILE A 200 -11.32 7.34 -4.17
C ILE A 200 -11.83 6.32 -5.21
N PRO A 201 -11.59 6.48 -6.53
CA PRO A 201 -12.07 5.51 -7.52
C PRO A 201 -11.65 4.06 -7.25
N ALA A 202 -10.55 3.84 -6.51
CA ALA A 202 -10.07 2.49 -6.18
C ALA A 202 -11.05 1.67 -5.35
N PHE A 203 -11.92 2.31 -4.56
CA PHE A 203 -12.89 1.63 -3.69
C PHE A 203 -14.33 2.15 -3.84
N LEU A 204 -14.59 3.08 -4.76
CA LEU A 204 -15.90 3.73 -4.89
C LEU A 204 -17.05 2.75 -5.21
N ALA A 205 -16.73 1.63 -5.88
CA ALA A 205 -17.71 0.57 -6.14
C ALA A 205 -18.14 -0.18 -4.86
N GLU A 206 -17.29 -0.16 -3.82
CA GLU A 206 -17.47 -0.92 -2.59
C GLU A 206 -18.06 -0.05 -1.47
N THR A 207 -17.61 1.20 -1.36
CA THR A 207 -18.12 2.14 -0.37
C THR A 207 -18.08 3.59 -0.86
N ARG A 208 -19.06 4.37 -0.44
CA ARG A 208 -19.12 5.82 -0.69
C ARG A 208 -18.70 6.64 0.52
N GLU A 209 -18.41 6.02 1.64
CA GLU A 209 -17.95 6.68 2.86
C GLU A 209 -16.43 6.79 2.83
N ALA A 210 -15.91 8.00 2.74
CA ALA A 210 -14.47 8.25 2.64
C ALA A 210 -13.95 9.21 3.71
N VAL A 211 -12.74 8.94 4.19
CA VAL A 211 -12.02 9.81 5.13
C VAL A 211 -10.72 10.26 4.47
N ALA A 212 -10.57 11.56 4.23
CA ALA A 212 -9.32 12.12 3.73
C ALA A 212 -8.24 12.05 4.81
N ILE A 213 -7.05 11.60 4.44
CA ILE A 213 -5.87 11.64 5.32
C ILE A 213 -5.07 12.89 4.96
N GLU A 214 -4.74 13.71 5.95
CA GLU A 214 -3.98 14.95 5.74
C GLU A 214 -2.48 14.73 5.91
N ASN A 215 -1.69 15.76 5.60
CA ASN A 215 -0.24 15.69 5.76
C ASN A 215 0.15 15.48 7.23
N ASP A 216 1.19 14.70 7.43
CA ASP A 216 1.74 14.35 8.74
C ASP A 216 0.76 13.57 9.64
N GLU A 217 -0.26 12.91 9.04
CA GLU A 217 -1.16 12.01 9.73
C GLU A 217 -0.77 10.54 9.49
N ILE A 218 -1.04 9.73 10.50
CA ILE A 218 -0.91 8.29 10.49
C ILE A 218 -2.30 7.69 10.63
N VAL A 219 -2.67 6.83 9.72
CA VAL A 219 -3.97 6.18 9.67
C VAL A 219 -3.80 4.69 9.94
N SER A 220 -4.60 4.15 10.82
CA SER A 220 -4.67 2.73 11.17
C SER A 220 -6.05 2.20 10.80
N LEU A 221 -6.10 1.07 10.09
CA LEU A 221 -7.31 0.43 9.60
C LEU A 221 -7.39 -1.00 10.12
N ASP A 222 -8.57 -1.37 10.56
CA ASP A 222 -8.98 -2.75 10.81
C ASP A 222 -10.45 -2.97 10.39
N ALA A 223 -11.00 -4.17 10.60
CA ALA A 223 -12.38 -4.47 10.26
C ALA A 223 -13.41 -3.65 11.07
N SER A 224 -13.02 -2.99 12.17
CA SER A 224 -13.88 -2.12 12.97
C SER A 224 -13.94 -0.67 12.43
N GLY A 225 -13.01 -0.30 11.56
CA GLY A 225 -12.98 1.00 10.90
C GLY A 225 -11.60 1.66 10.82
N VAL A 226 -11.61 2.98 10.86
CA VAL A 226 -10.46 3.84 10.62
C VAL A 226 -10.17 4.70 11.84
N SER A 227 -8.92 4.73 12.29
CA SER A 227 -8.43 5.65 13.31
C SER A 227 -7.26 6.48 12.76
N ILE A 228 -7.21 7.76 13.15
CA ILE A 228 -6.20 8.69 12.67
C ILE A 228 -5.51 9.33 13.88
N THR A 229 -4.19 9.47 13.80
CA THR A 229 -3.39 10.27 14.73
C THR A 229 -2.53 11.26 13.97
N ASP A 230 -2.13 12.34 14.63
CA ASP A 230 -1.04 13.17 14.14
C ASP A 230 0.34 12.47 14.30
N ALA A 231 1.40 13.11 13.84
CA ALA A 231 2.77 12.57 13.94
C ALA A 231 3.22 12.35 15.40
N GLU A 232 2.68 13.11 16.36
CA GLU A 232 2.95 12.99 17.80
C GLU A 232 2.12 11.88 18.47
N GLY A 233 1.13 11.30 17.76
CA GLY A 233 0.26 10.24 18.24
C GLY A 233 -1.01 10.73 18.92
N ASN A 234 -1.36 12.01 18.83
CA ASN A 234 -2.61 12.53 19.34
C ASN A 234 -3.76 12.14 18.40
N PRO A 235 -4.92 11.68 18.93
CA PRO A 235 -6.05 11.32 18.11
C PRO A 235 -6.61 12.49 17.29
N VAL A 236 -6.83 12.27 15.99
CA VAL A 236 -7.53 13.20 15.10
C VAL A 236 -8.98 12.76 14.95
N GLN A 237 -9.91 13.63 15.31
CA GLN A 237 -11.35 13.37 15.18
C GLN A 237 -11.82 13.79 13.78
N ARG A 238 -12.00 12.81 12.89
CA ARG A 238 -12.50 13.01 11.53
C ARG A 238 -13.43 11.86 11.18
N GLY A 239 -14.69 12.17 10.87
CA GLY A 239 -15.67 11.19 10.40
C GLY A 239 -15.61 11.01 8.89
N PRO A 240 -16.22 9.94 8.36
CA PRO A 240 -16.36 9.75 6.94
C PRO A 240 -17.29 10.79 6.32
N GLU A 241 -17.02 11.15 5.07
CA GLU A 241 -17.87 11.99 4.23
C GLU A 241 -18.44 11.15 3.07
N GLU A 242 -19.72 11.34 2.77
CA GLU A 242 -20.37 10.64 1.67
C GLU A 242 -19.95 11.22 0.32
N ILE A 243 -19.45 10.36 -0.56
CA ILE A 243 -19.08 10.71 -1.93
C ILE A 243 -20.31 10.77 -2.81
N SER A 244 -20.66 11.97 -3.24
CA SER A 244 -21.88 12.27 -4.01
C SER A 244 -21.77 12.08 -5.53
N TRP A 245 -20.55 11.97 -6.08
CA TRP A 245 -20.31 11.75 -7.50
C TRP A 245 -20.24 10.26 -7.86
N ASP A 246 -20.62 9.93 -9.10
CA ASP A 246 -20.64 8.55 -9.60
C ASP A 246 -19.33 8.17 -10.25
N GLU A 247 -19.08 6.85 -10.32
CA GLU A 247 -17.90 6.26 -10.97
C GLU A 247 -17.78 6.73 -12.44
N ALA A 248 -18.90 6.89 -13.16
CA ALA A 248 -18.93 7.44 -14.51
C ALA A 248 -18.38 8.87 -14.61
N ALA A 249 -18.46 9.66 -13.53
CA ALA A 249 -17.85 10.99 -13.48
C ALA A 249 -16.32 10.95 -13.29
N ALA A 250 -15.79 9.80 -12.86
CA ALA A 250 -14.36 9.55 -12.73
C ALA A 250 -13.77 8.81 -13.94
N GLU A 251 -14.60 8.39 -14.90
CA GLU A 251 -14.14 7.75 -16.13
C GLU A 251 -13.60 8.77 -17.13
N LYS A 252 -12.74 8.30 -18.04
CA LYS A 252 -12.04 9.11 -19.05
C LYS A 252 -12.96 9.72 -20.14
N ASP A 253 -14.29 9.65 -19.99
CA ASP A 253 -15.31 10.15 -20.91
C ASP A 253 -15.08 9.68 -22.38
N GLY A 254 -14.53 8.46 -22.55
CA GLY A 254 -14.21 7.84 -23.84
C GLY A 254 -12.83 8.14 -24.41
N TYR A 255 -11.97 8.86 -23.68
CA TYR A 255 -10.57 9.10 -24.06
C TYR A 255 -9.65 7.99 -23.54
N GLU A 256 -8.60 7.64 -24.30
CA GLU A 256 -7.63 6.61 -23.90
C GLU A 256 -6.76 7.04 -22.69
N THR A 257 -6.58 8.34 -22.48
CA THR A 257 -5.77 8.89 -21.40
C THR A 257 -6.45 10.08 -20.73
N PHE A 258 -6.05 10.39 -19.47
CA PHE A 258 -6.49 11.59 -18.75
C PHE A 258 -5.72 12.86 -19.15
N MET A 259 -4.76 12.76 -20.04
CA MET A 259 -3.96 13.88 -20.60
C MET A 259 -3.95 13.82 -22.12
#